data_8d9d066f46d305e2921d921285719a54
#
_entry.id   8d9d066f46d305e2921d921285719a54
#
_cell.length_a   1.000
_cell.length_b   1.000
_cell.length_c   1.000
_cell.angle_alpha   90.00
_cell.angle_beta   90.00
_cell.angle_gamma   90.00
#
_symmetry.space_group_name_H-M   'P 1'
#
loop_
_entity.id
_entity.type
_entity.pdbx_description
1 polymer ?
#
loop_
_entity_poly.entity_id
_entity_poly.type
_entity_poly.pdbx_seq_one_letter_code
_entity_poly.pdbx_strand_id
1 'polypeptide(L)'
;MLRDSGYEVNADQVVVTNGGKQAVYESFQILLNDGDEVIIPAPYWTSYPEAVKLAGGVPVEVFAGADVNFEPSLEALEAARTEHTKAIIVNSPNNPTGAVWKPETVEAIGRWAVEHHIWVISDEIYEHLNYDDAHTTYIGAAVPECRGQLLVLNGVAKTYAMPGWRVGWMVAPLEVAKAAAKLQGHMTSNVANISQRAALTAVAGPLDEVHEMRKAFDARRRAIVTALNDIEGVNCPTPTGAFYVFADITALLGKPLGPKGTVSDTSADFAAALLDEAHVAAVPGEAFGAPGYLRFSYALADEDLAEGMRRFKEWAN
;
A
#
# COMPACT_ATOMS: atom_id res chain seq x y z
N MET A 1 13.70 -11.03 5.11
CA MET A 1 13.04 -12.24 4.57
C MET A 1 13.11 -13.38 5.60
N LEU A 2 14.25 -14.11 5.75
CA LEU A 2 14.30 -15.30 6.63
C LEU A 2 13.81 -15.04 8.06
N ARG A 3 14.26 -13.93 8.70
CA ARG A 3 13.86 -13.56 10.06
C ARG A 3 12.34 -13.42 10.21
N ASP A 4 11.69 -12.76 9.26
CA ASP A 4 10.31 -12.29 9.41
C ASP A 4 9.31 -13.26 8.77
N SER A 5 9.65 -13.84 7.61
CA SER A 5 8.75 -14.72 6.85
C SER A 5 9.14 -16.21 6.85
N GLY A 6 10.38 -16.54 7.26
CA GLY A 6 10.91 -17.89 7.06
C GLY A 6 11.22 -18.25 5.60
N TYR A 7 11.04 -17.30 4.67
CA TYR A 7 11.36 -17.51 3.26
C TYR A 7 12.88 -17.28 3.02
N GLU A 8 13.59 -18.37 2.75
CA GLU A 8 15.02 -18.34 2.41
C GLU A 8 15.24 -17.92 0.96
N VAL A 9 16.13 -16.97 0.75
CA VAL A 9 16.54 -16.50 -0.57
C VAL A 9 18.06 -16.35 -0.65
N ASN A 10 18.63 -16.55 -1.85
CA ASN A 10 20.03 -16.29 -2.09
C ASN A 10 20.26 -14.79 -2.37
N ALA A 11 21.47 -14.32 -2.10
CA ALA A 11 21.80 -12.90 -2.29
C ALA A 11 21.67 -12.43 -3.75
N ASP A 12 21.86 -13.30 -4.72
CA ASP A 12 21.74 -13.03 -6.15
C ASP A 12 20.27 -12.94 -6.64
N GLN A 13 19.33 -13.31 -5.78
CA GLN A 13 17.89 -13.09 -5.98
C GLN A 13 17.41 -11.71 -5.46
N VAL A 14 18.30 -10.91 -4.86
CA VAL A 14 17.96 -9.65 -4.23
C VAL A 14 18.55 -8.49 -5.02
N VAL A 15 17.71 -7.54 -5.43
CA VAL A 15 18.13 -6.28 -6.06
C VAL A 15 17.79 -5.13 -5.12
N VAL A 16 18.82 -4.40 -4.67
CA VAL A 16 18.63 -3.21 -3.80
C VAL A 16 18.33 -2.01 -4.68
N THR A 17 17.23 -1.31 -4.39
CA THR A 17 16.68 -0.22 -5.21
C THR A 17 16.64 1.12 -4.46
N ASN A 18 16.48 2.23 -5.19
CA ASN A 18 16.33 3.58 -4.60
C ASN A 18 14.93 3.79 -4.01
N GLY A 19 14.62 2.99 -2.97
CA GLY A 19 13.32 2.89 -2.31
C GLY A 19 12.37 1.92 -3.03
N GLY A 20 11.29 1.53 -2.35
CA GLY A 20 10.29 0.60 -2.88
C GLY A 20 9.64 1.05 -4.20
N LYS A 21 9.55 2.39 -4.44
CA LYS A 21 8.98 2.90 -5.69
C LYS A 21 9.77 2.46 -6.93
N GLN A 22 11.10 2.42 -6.86
CA GLN A 22 11.91 1.92 -7.96
C GLN A 22 11.69 0.41 -8.13
N ALA A 23 11.61 -0.36 -7.05
CA ALA A 23 11.32 -1.78 -7.12
C ALA A 23 9.98 -2.06 -7.82
N VAL A 24 8.93 -1.29 -7.49
CA VAL A 24 7.62 -1.37 -8.18
C VAL A 24 7.74 -1.05 -9.67
N TYR A 25 8.40 0.05 -10.01
CA TYR A 25 8.58 0.45 -11.40
C TYR A 25 9.35 -0.61 -12.20
N GLU A 26 10.48 -1.08 -11.67
CA GLU A 26 11.31 -2.09 -12.34
C GLU A 26 10.58 -3.43 -12.49
N SER A 27 9.72 -3.82 -11.53
CA SER A 27 8.94 -5.05 -11.64
C SER A 27 8.11 -5.07 -12.91
N PHE A 28 7.43 -3.99 -13.25
CA PHE A 28 6.62 -3.91 -14.47
C PHE A 28 7.47 -3.79 -15.71
N GLN A 29 8.56 -3.00 -15.67
CA GLN A 29 9.47 -2.84 -16.83
C GLN A 29 10.09 -4.16 -17.28
N ILE A 30 10.28 -5.12 -16.40
CA ILE A 30 10.91 -6.42 -16.72
C ILE A 30 9.89 -7.53 -16.98
N LEU A 31 8.64 -7.38 -16.52
CA LEU A 31 7.61 -8.42 -16.66
C LEU A 31 6.67 -8.19 -17.85
N LEU A 32 6.39 -6.92 -18.18
CA LEU A 32 5.30 -6.58 -19.11
C LEU A 32 5.82 -6.31 -20.54
N ASN A 33 5.00 -6.69 -21.49
CA ASN A 33 5.03 -6.21 -22.87
C ASN A 33 3.82 -5.28 -23.08
N ASP A 34 3.81 -4.56 -24.21
CA ASP A 34 2.69 -3.70 -24.59
C ASP A 34 1.39 -4.49 -24.63
N GLY A 35 0.40 -4.03 -23.87
CA GLY A 35 -0.93 -4.62 -23.79
C GLY A 35 -1.10 -5.73 -22.74
N ASP A 36 -0.01 -6.16 -22.06
CA ASP A 36 -0.14 -7.07 -20.93
C ASP A 36 -0.96 -6.42 -19.80
N GLU A 37 -1.91 -7.16 -19.22
CA GLU A 37 -2.78 -6.68 -18.16
C GLU A 37 -2.21 -7.00 -16.77
N VAL A 38 -2.41 -6.05 -15.85
CA VAL A 38 -2.11 -6.22 -14.43
C VAL A 38 -3.34 -6.00 -13.59
N ILE A 39 -3.77 -7.02 -12.86
CA ILE A 39 -4.87 -6.90 -11.89
C ILE A 39 -4.36 -6.13 -10.68
N ILE A 40 -5.08 -5.05 -10.34
CA ILE A 40 -4.79 -4.18 -9.21
C ILE A 40 -6.02 -4.13 -8.30
N PRO A 41 -6.03 -4.87 -7.18
CA PRO A 41 -7.09 -4.73 -6.19
C PRO A 41 -7.19 -3.27 -5.71
N ALA A 42 -8.37 -2.69 -5.86
CA ALA A 42 -8.67 -1.32 -5.42
C ALA A 42 -9.46 -1.37 -4.10
N PRO A 43 -9.21 -0.47 -3.15
CA PRO A 43 -8.31 0.71 -3.22
C PRO A 43 -6.82 0.34 -3.22
N TYR A 44 -6.03 1.06 -4.01
CA TYR A 44 -4.62 0.77 -4.27
C TYR A 44 -3.71 1.99 -4.06
N TRP A 45 -2.41 1.80 -3.91
CA TRP A 45 -1.45 2.90 -3.95
C TRP A 45 -1.35 3.50 -5.35
N THR A 46 -1.52 4.82 -5.44
CA THR A 46 -1.59 5.60 -6.68
C THR A 46 -0.46 5.35 -7.70
N SER A 47 0.67 4.83 -7.25
CA SER A 47 1.81 4.57 -8.14
C SER A 47 1.69 3.26 -8.93
N TYR A 48 0.83 2.32 -8.54
CA TYR A 48 0.72 1.05 -9.25
C TYR A 48 0.19 1.20 -10.67
N PRO A 49 -1.00 1.80 -10.89
CA PRO A 49 -1.52 1.93 -12.26
C PRO A 49 -0.59 2.77 -13.15
N GLU A 50 0.04 3.79 -12.60
CA GLU A 50 0.97 4.62 -13.37
C GLU A 50 2.26 3.87 -13.76
N ALA A 51 2.79 3.04 -12.87
CA ALA A 51 3.96 2.21 -13.17
C ALA A 51 3.63 1.13 -14.22
N VAL A 52 2.42 0.55 -14.19
CA VAL A 52 1.91 -0.38 -15.23
C VAL A 52 1.84 0.33 -16.58
N LYS A 53 1.19 1.50 -16.64
CA LYS A 53 1.07 2.30 -17.88
C LYS A 53 2.42 2.71 -18.46
N LEU A 54 3.37 3.10 -17.59
CA LEU A 54 4.74 3.45 -18.01
C LEU A 54 5.52 2.27 -18.59
N ALA A 55 5.10 1.04 -18.27
CA ALA A 55 5.67 -0.19 -18.83
C ALA A 55 4.92 -0.68 -20.10
N GLY A 56 3.95 0.07 -20.61
CA GLY A 56 3.14 -0.33 -21.75
C GLY A 56 1.98 -1.27 -21.40
N GLY A 57 1.82 -1.61 -20.12
CA GLY A 57 0.75 -2.49 -19.65
C GLY A 57 -0.59 -1.77 -19.40
N VAL A 58 -1.62 -2.55 -19.18
CA VAL A 58 -2.99 -2.12 -18.91
C VAL A 58 -3.37 -2.43 -17.47
N PRO A 59 -3.62 -1.43 -16.60
CA PRO A 59 -4.12 -1.69 -15.25
C PRO A 59 -5.59 -2.13 -15.30
N VAL A 60 -5.90 -3.25 -14.65
CA VAL A 60 -7.25 -3.79 -14.50
C VAL A 60 -7.64 -3.71 -13.03
N GLU A 61 -8.51 -2.78 -12.69
CA GLU A 61 -8.90 -2.49 -11.31
C GLU A 61 -10.00 -3.45 -10.85
N VAL A 62 -9.84 -4.03 -9.65
CA VAL A 62 -10.85 -4.87 -9.00
C VAL A 62 -11.20 -4.28 -7.65
N PHE A 63 -12.34 -3.60 -7.57
CA PHE A 63 -12.76 -2.90 -6.36
C PHE A 63 -13.28 -3.87 -5.29
N ALA A 64 -12.85 -3.64 -4.05
CA ALA A 64 -13.38 -4.27 -2.84
C ALA A 64 -13.68 -3.19 -1.79
N GLY A 65 -14.91 -3.14 -1.30
CA GLY A 65 -15.38 -2.11 -0.39
C GLY A 65 -15.05 -2.36 1.09
N ALA A 66 -15.46 -1.41 1.92
CA ALA A 66 -15.28 -1.49 3.37
C ALA A 66 -16.09 -2.64 4.01
N ASP A 67 -17.20 -3.03 3.41
CA ASP A 67 -18.07 -4.13 3.82
C ASP A 67 -17.36 -5.50 3.81
N VAL A 68 -16.36 -5.66 2.94
CA VAL A 68 -15.49 -6.84 2.85
C VAL A 68 -14.06 -6.55 3.33
N ASN A 69 -13.85 -5.53 4.15
CA ASN A 69 -12.54 -5.12 4.66
C ASN A 69 -11.52 -4.83 3.55
N PHE A 70 -11.98 -4.33 2.40
CA PHE A 70 -11.16 -4.06 1.22
C PHE A 70 -10.36 -5.29 0.71
N GLU A 71 -10.84 -6.49 0.99
CA GLU A 71 -10.23 -7.75 0.52
C GLU A 71 -10.91 -8.18 -0.79
N PRO A 72 -10.15 -8.39 -1.88
CA PRO A 72 -10.74 -8.87 -3.13
C PRO A 72 -11.18 -10.33 -3.00
N SER A 73 -12.31 -10.69 -3.56
CA SER A 73 -12.72 -12.10 -3.66
C SER A 73 -12.08 -12.77 -4.88
N LEU A 74 -11.87 -14.10 -4.83
CA LEU A 74 -11.34 -14.83 -5.97
C LEU A 74 -12.29 -14.78 -7.17
N GLU A 75 -13.61 -14.75 -6.94
CA GLU A 75 -14.61 -14.63 -7.99
C GLU A 75 -14.45 -13.31 -8.76
N ALA A 76 -14.17 -12.20 -8.03
CA ALA A 76 -13.95 -10.92 -8.66
C ALA A 76 -12.63 -10.87 -9.44
N LEU A 77 -11.57 -11.51 -8.92
CA LEU A 77 -10.30 -11.63 -9.61
C LEU A 77 -10.41 -12.50 -10.86
N GLU A 78 -11.10 -13.63 -10.78
CA GLU A 78 -11.34 -14.50 -11.95
C GLU A 78 -12.21 -13.83 -13.01
N ALA A 79 -13.23 -13.06 -12.60
CA ALA A 79 -14.06 -12.31 -13.54
C ALA A 79 -13.29 -11.20 -14.27
N ALA A 80 -12.24 -10.66 -13.66
CA ALA A 80 -11.37 -9.65 -14.25
C ALA A 80 -10.23 -10.24 -15.10
N ARG A 81 -9.94 -11.53 -14.97
CA ARG A 81 -8.87 -12.22 -15.68
C ARG A 81 -9.21 -12.39 -17.16
N THR A 82 -8.22 -12.13 -18.02
CA THR A 82 -8.27 -12.42 -19.46
C THR A 82 -7.04 -13.24 -19.89
N GLU A 83 -6.92 -13.54 -21.15
CA GLU A 83 -5.72 -14.16 -21.74
C GLU A 83 -4.49 -13.23 -21.72
N HIS A 84 -4.70 -11.92 -21.55
CA HIS A 84 -3.66 -10.91 -21.44
C HIS A 84 -3.19 -10.66 -20.02
N THR A 85 -3.86 -11.23 -19.01
CA THR A 85 -3.52 -11.02 -17.60
C THR A 85 -2.16 -11.61 -17.29
N LYS A 86 -1.18 -10.75 -17.00
CA LYS A 86 0.21 -11.09 -16.76
C LYS A 86 0.59 -11.12 -15.29
N ALA A 87 0.05 -10.20 -14.50
CA ALA A 87 0.42 -10.05 -13.09
C ALA A 87 -0.75 -9.59 -12.23
N ILE A 88 -0.62 -9.81 -10.92
CA ILE A 88 -1.47 -9.25 -9.88
C ILE A 88 -0.59 -8.58 -8.82
N ILE A 89 -1.06 -7.45 -8.26
CA ILE A 89 -0.45 -6.83 -7.08
C ILE A 89 -1.16 -7.31 -5.82
N VAL A 90 -0.37 -7.70 -4.82
CA VAL A 90 -0.81 -7.97 -3.45
C VAL A 90 -0.13 -6.96 -2.54
N ASN A 91 -0.90 -6.10 -1.87
CA ASN A 91 -0.37 -5.11 -0.92
C ASN A 91 -1.12 -5.23 0.41
N SER A 92 -0.52 -5.93 1.36
CA SER A 92 -1.07 -6.15 2.70
C SER A 92 0.08 -6.17 3.72
N PRO A 93 0.08 -5.25 4.70
CA PRO A 93 -0.90 -4.17 4.96
C PRO A 93 -1.02 -3.16 3.82
N ASN A 94 -2.23 -2.66 3.58
CA ASN A 94 -2.58 -1.89 2.39
C ASN A 94 -2.39 -0.37 2.58
N ASN A 95 -2.01 0.31 1.52
CA ASN A 95 -2.15 1.74 1.32
C ASN A 95 -3.14 1.97 0.17
N PRO A 96 -4.32 2.58 0.40
CA PRO A 96 -4.65 3.58 1.43
C PRO A 96 -5.41 3.08 2.66
N THR A 97 -5.93 1.86 2.66
CA THR A 97 -6.97 1.44 3.59
C THR A 97 -6.46 1.07 4.99
N GLY A 98 -5.19 0.70 5.11
CA GLY A 98 -4.63 0.11 6.31
C GLY A 98 -5.15 -1.31 6.61
N ALA A 99 -5.88 -1.92 5.69
CA ALA A 99 -6.35 -3.29 5.84
C ALA A 99 -5.18 -4.28 5.79
N VAL A 100 -5.22 -5.27 6.67
CA VAL A 100 -4.40 -6.48 6.60
C VAL A 100 -5.32 -7.60 6.13
N TRP A 101 -5.00 -8.18 4.97
CA TRP A 101 -5.81 -9.26 4.40
C TRP A 101 -5.62 -10.55 5.18
N LYS A 102 -6.67 -11.34 5.25
CA LYS A 102 -6.65 -12.63 5.94
C LYS A 102 -5.67 -13.60 5.29
N PRO A 103 -5.04 -14.50 6.08
CA PRO A 103 -4.16 -15.52 5.51
C PRO A 103 -4.81 -16.32 4.40
N GLU A 104 -6.07 -16.70 4.57
CA GLU A 104 -6.84 -17.49 3.60
C GLU A 104 -6.98 -16.76 2.25
N THR A 105 -7.18 -15.43 2.27
CA THR A 105 -7.27 -14.60 1.07
C THR A 105 -5.93 -14.55 0.33
N VAL A 106 -4.84 -14.28 1.05
CA VAL A 106 -3.49 -14.20 0.47
C VAL A 106 -3.06 -15.55 -0.11
N GLU A 107 -3.31 -16.64 0.61
CA GLU A 107 -3.02 -18.00 0.14
C GLU A 107 -3.86 -18.37 -1.09
N ALA A 108 -5.14 -18.04 -1.08
CA ALA A 108 -6.03 -18.33 -2.20
C ALA A 108 -5.59 -17.59 -3.47
N ILE A 109 -5.21 -16.30 -3.35
CA ILE A 109 -4.64 -15.52 -4.47
C ILE A 109 -3.34 -16.16 -4.97
N GLY A 110 -2.46 -16.59 -4.07
CA GLY A 110 -1.21 -17.25 -4.46
C GLY A 110 -1.43 -18.54 -5.25
N ARG A 111 -2.34 -19.42 -4.80
CA ARG A 111 -2.68 -20.66 -5.50
C ARG A 111 -3.35 -20.39 -6.84
N TRP A 112 -4.29 -19.44 -6.88
CA TRP A 112 -4.93 -19.00 -8.11
C TRP A 112 -3.92 -18.46 -9.13
N ALA A 113 -2.98 -17.65 -8.69
CA ALA A 113 -1.94 -17.12 -9.55
C ALA A 113 -1.03 -18.24 -10.12
N VAL A 114 -0.70 -19.26 -9.32
CA VAL A 114 0.04 -20.45 -9.79
C VAL A 114 -0.73 -21.22 -10.85
N GLU A 115 -2.01 -21.47 -10.61
CA GLU A 115 -2.90 -22.20 -11.54
C GLU A 115 -2.96 -21.52 -12.92
N HIS A 116 -3.00 -20.19 -12.93
CA HIS A 116 -3.15 -19.40 -14.16
C HIS A 116 -1.83 -18.85 -14.71
N HIS A 117 -0.68 -19.22 -14.14
CA HIS A 117 0.66 -18.72 -14.54
C HIS A 117 0.80 -17.19 -14.48
N ILE A 118 0.13 -16.55 -13.51
CA ILE A 118 0.13 -15.10 -13.28
C ILE A 118 1.24 -14.74 -12.30
N TRP A 119 2.04 -13.72 -12.62
CA TRP A 119 3.05 -13.19 -11.70
C TRP A 119 2.40 -12.52 -10.50
N VAL A 120 2.91 -12.78 -9.30
CA VAL A 120 2.51 -12.06 -8.10
C VAL A 120 3.57 -11.04 -7.73
N ILE A 121 3.15 -9.79 -7.55
CA ILE A 121 3.98 -8.71 -7.02
C ILE A 121 3.48 -8.40 -5.62
N SER A 122 4.16 -8.91 -4.59
CA SER A 122 3.83 -8.72 -3.17
C SER A 122 4.57 -7.51 -2.63
N ASP A 123 3.85 -6.41 -2.38
CA ASP A 123 4.40 -5.22 -1.72
C ASP A 123 4.18 -5.33 -0.22
N GLU A 124 5.25 -5.67 0.50
CA GLU A 124 5.27 -5.95 1.93
C GLU A 124 5.87 -4.79 2.75
N ILE A 125 5.87 -3.57 2.20
CA ILE A 125 6.55 -2.40 2.79
C ILE A 125 6.07 -2.04 4.20
N TYR A 126 4.86 -2.47 4.60
CA TYR A 126 4.26 -2.23 5.91
C TYR A 126 4.28 -3.47 6.82
N GLU A 127 5.03 -4.52 6.51
CA GLU A 127 5.00 -5.84 7.14
C GLU A 127 5.05 -5.85 8.68
N HIS A 128 5.71 -4.88 9.31
CA HIS A 128 5.83 -4.76 10.77
C HIS A 128 4.83 -3.78 11.40
N LEU A 129 4.02 -3.12 10.59
CA LEU A 129 3.03 -2.16 11.05
C LEU A 129 1.64 -2.81 11.07
N ASN A 130 1.48 -3.79 11.93
CA ASN A 130 0.23 -4.51 12.18
C ASN A 130 -0.25 -4.20 13.60
N TYR A 131 -1.56 -4.13 13.80
CA TYR A 131 -2.20 -3.80 15.07
C TYR A 131 -3.16 -4.91 15.47
N ASP A 132 -3.51 -4.91 16.76
CA ASP A 132 -4.35 -5.94 17.37
C ASP A 132 -3.75 -7.34 17.10
N ASP A 133 -4.53 -8.31 16.69
CA ASP A 133 -4.09 -9.67 16.37
C ASP A 133 -3.80 -9.89 14.87
N ALA A 134 -3.74 -8.81 14.09
CA ALA A 134 -3.45 -8.92 12.66
C ALA A 134 -1.96 -9.18 12.41
N HIS A 135 -1.67 -10.03 11.44
CA HIS A 135 -0.32 -10.39 11.04
C HIS A 135 -0.20 -10.38 9.51
N THR A 136 0.92 -9.87 9.02
CA THR A 136 1.24 -9.95 7.59
C THR A 136 1.40 -11.41 7.17
N THR A 137 0.68 -11.82 6.14
CA THR A 137 0.86 -13.14 5.51
C THR A 137 1.86 -13.02 4.37
N TYR A 138 2.99 -13.66 4.52
CA TYR A 138 4.06 -13.68 3.51
C TYR A 138 3.77 -14.75 2.47
N ILE A 139 3.34 -14.32 1.29
CA ILE A 139 2.87 -15.25 0.25
C ILE A 139 3.93 -16.27 -0.18
N GLY A 140 5.21 -15.89 -0.21
CA GLY A 140 6.30 -16.79 -0.55
C GLY A 140 6.58 -17.88 0.50
N ALA A 141 6.11 -17.69 1.74
CA ALA A 141 6.15 -18.71 2.79
C ALA A 141 4.86 -19.54 2.83
N ALA A 142 3.71 -18.87 2.70
CA ALA A 142 2.39 -19.50 2.76
C ALA A 142 2.09 -20.38 1.52
N VAL A 143 2.56 -19.96 0.33
CA VAL A 143 2.40 -20.68 -0.95
C VAL A 143 3.76 -20.86 -1.63
N PRO A 144 4.58 -21.85 -1.21
CA PRO A 144 5.92 -22.04 -1.76
C PRO A 144 5.95 -22.26 -3.28
N GLU A 145 4.89 -22.81 -3.86
CA GLU A 145 4.74 -23.06 -5.28
C GLU A 145 4.72 -21.74 -6.10
N CYS A 146 4.32 -20.63 -5.46
CA CYS A 146 4.29 -19.32 -6.09
C CYS A 146 5.69 -18.71 -6.33
N ARG A 147 6.73 -19.20 -5.65
CA ARG A 147 8.08 -18.60 -5.64
C ARG A 147 8.71 -18.46 -7.03
N GLY A 148 8.34 -19.33 -7.97
CA GLY A 148 8.82 -19.27 -9.36
C GLY A 148 8.27 -18.08 -10.17
N GLN A 149 7.22 -17.44 -9.68
CA GLN A 149 6.52 -16.32 -10.32
C GLN A 149 6.15 -15.23 -9.29
N LEU A 150 6.98 -15.07 -8.24
CA LEU A 150 6.78 -14.11 -7.15
C LEU A 150 7.89 -13.06 -7.14
N LEU A 151 7.49 -11.80 -7.07
CA LEU A 151 8.35 -10.68 -6.71
C LEU A 151 7.90 -10.15 -5.34
N VAL A 152 8.82 -10.11 -4.38
CA VAL A 152 8.57 -9.48 -3.08
C VAL A 152 9.27 -8.14 -3.03
N LEU A 153 8.51 -7.10 -2.76
CA LEU A 153 8.99 -5.72 -2.68
C LEU A 153 8.94 -5.23 -1.24
N ASN A 154 10.00 -4.58 -0.80
CA ASN A 154 10.04 -4.04 0.56
C ASN A 154 11.08 -2.89 0.66
N GLY A 155 11.29 -2.34 1.85
CA GLY A 155 12.27 -1.28 2.06
C GLY A 155 12.28 -0.73 3.47
N VAL A 156 13.22 0.18 3.73
CA VAL A 156 13.40 0.77 5.07
C VAL A 156 12.53 1.99 5.33
N ALA A 157 11.79 2.46 4.32
CA ALA A 157 11.09 3.75 4.38
C ALA A 157 9.97 3.79 5.42
N LYS A 158 9.33 2.65 5.72
CA LYS A 158 8.13 2.58 6.57
C LYS A 158 8.45 1.94 7.90
N THR A 159 8.76 0.66 7.92
CA THR A 159 9.12 -0.09 9.13
C THR A 159 10.19 0.61 9.96
N TYR A 160 11.22 1.18 9.33
CA TYR A 160 12.35 1.80 10.04
C TYR A 160 12.32 3.32 10.04
N ALA A 161 11.20 3.95 9.60
CA ALA A 161 11.06 5.40 9.51
C ALA A 161 12.22 6.10 8.77
N MET A 162 12.74 5.48 7.71
CA MET A 162 13.91 5.93 6.94
C MET A 162 13.55 6.35 5.49
N PRO A 163 12.50 7.17 5.26
CA PRO A 163 12.07 7.49 3.90
C PRO A 163 13.11 8.29 3.11
N GLY A 164 13.88 9.16 3.77
CA GLY A 164 14.91 10.01 3.15
C GLY A 164 16.15 9.23 2.69
N TRP A 165 16.40 8.03 3.22
CA TRP A 165 17.55 7.22 2.84
C TRP A 165 17.41 6.55 1.48
N ARG A 166 16.19 6.46 0.95
CA ARG A 166 15.90 5.90 -0.38
C ARG A 166 16.46 4.51 -0.58
N VAL A 167 16.18 3.57 0.32
CA VAL A 167 16.55 2.17 0.19
C VAL A 167 15.31 1.27 0.23
N GLY A 168 15.18 0.45 -0.79
CA GLY A 168 14.22 -0.64 -0.90
C GLY A 168 14.91 -1.84 -1.56
N TRP A 169 14.18 -2.88 -1.80
CA TRP A 169 14.65 -4.05 -2.50
C TRP A 169 13.51 -4.82 -3.16
N MET A 170 13.89 -5.58 -4.17
CA MET A 170 13.10 -6.61 -4.82
C MET A 170 13.76 -7.96 -4.54
N VAL A 171 12.96 -8.95 -4.17
CA VAL A 171 13.35 -10.36 -4.18
C VAL A 171 12.59 -11.04 -5.30
N ALA A 172 13.29 -11.73 -6.19
CA ALA A 172 12.70 -12.33 -7.39
C ALA A 172 13.40 -13.65 -7.77
N PRO A 173 12.83 -14.46 -8.65
CA PRO A 173 13.55 -15.54 -9.30
C PRO A 173 14.82 -15.04 -9.98
N LEU A 174 15.88 -15.85 -9.97
CA LEU A 174 17.24 -15.44 -10.36
C LEU A 174 17.29 -14.71 -11.71
N GLU A 175 16.59 -15.19 -12.72
CA GLU A 175 16.62 -14.59 -14.05
C GLU A 175 15.93 -13.21 -14.09
N VAL A 176 14.87 -13.02 -13.29
CA VAL A 176 14.19 -11.75 -13.11
C VAL A 176 15.08 -10.77 -12.35
N ALA A 177 15.74 -11.23 -11.27
CA ALA A 177 16.67 -10.41 -10.50
C ALA A 177 17.86 -9.94 -11.36
N LYS A 178 18.40 -10.80 -12.22
CA LYS A 178 19.44 -10.41 -13.20
C LYS A 178 18.94 -9.36 -14.21
N ALA A 179 17.72 -9.51 -14.71
CA ALA A 179 17.12 -8.54 -15.63
C ALA A 179 16.91 -7.18 -14.94
N ALA A 180 16.40 -7.17 -13.69
CA ALA A 180 16.25 -5.97 -12.89
C ALA A 180 17.59 -5.28 -12.61
N ALA A 181 18.60 -6.02 -12.19
CA ALA A 181 19.94 -5.48 -11.95
C ALA A 181 20.57 -4.87 -13.22
N LYS A 182 20.33 -5.48 -14.39
CA LYS A 182 20.78 -4.94 -15.68
C LYS A 182 20.05 -3.65 -16.03
N LEU A 183 18.74 -3.60 -15.88
CA LEU A 183 17.91 -2.42 -16.10
C LEU A 183 18.37 -1.28 -15.20
N GLN A 184 18.45 -1.54 -13.87
CA GLN A 184 18.90 -0.56 -12.88
C GLN A 184 20.31 -0.02 -13.18
N GLY A 185 21.23 -0.89 -13.66
CA GLY A 185 22.57 -0.48 -14.05
C GLY A 185 22.60 0.60 -15.15
N HIS A 186 21.59 0.63 -16.02
CA HIS A 186 21.43 1.64 -17.07
C HIS A 186 20.53 2.83 -16.67
N MET A 187 19.77 2.72 -15.57
CA MET A 187 18.90 3.78 -15.09
C MET A 187 19.58 4.66 -14.04
N THR A 188 19.84 4.07 -12.88
CA THR A 188 20.29 4.81 -11.69
C THR A 188 21.63 4.30 -11.14
N SER A 189 22.18 3.25 -11.72
CA SER A 189 23.26 2.48 -11.11
C SER A 189 22.86 1.94 -9.73
N ASN A 190 23.80 1.65 -8.84
CA ASN A 190 23.50 1.16 -7.50
C ASN A 190 22.99 2.27 -6.58
N VAL A 191 22.28 1.88 -5.53
CA VAL A 191 21.90 2.75 -4.42
C VAL A 191 23.16 3.28 -3.72
N ALA A 192 23.13 4.53 -3.25
CA ALA A 192 24.26 5.15 -2.54
C ALA A 192 24.77 4.24 -1.41
N ASN A 193 26.09 3.99 -1.37
CA ASN A 193 26.69 3.06 -0.42
C ASN A 193 26.43 3.43 1.05
N ILE A 194 26.41 4.73 1.37
CA ILE A 194 26.11 5.20 2.72
C ILE A 194 24.67 4.84 3.12
N SER A 195 23.71 4.97 2.19
CA SER A 195 22.32 4.59 2.41
C SER A 195 22.17 3.08 2.61
N GLN A 196 22.87 2.27 1.82
CA GLN A 196 22.87 0.82 1.99
C GLN A 196 23.47 0.40 3.34
N ARG A 197 24.53 1.06 3.82
CA ARG A 197 25.10 0.80 5.15
C ARG A 197 24.12 1.14 6.27
N ALA A 198 23.43 2.27 6.17
CA ALA A 198 22.40 2.63 7.13
C ALA A 198 21.23 1.62 7.12
N ALA A 199 20.77 1.23 5.94
CA ALA A 199 19.72 0.23 5.78
C ALA A 199 20.13 -1.13 6.33
N LEU A 200 21.38 -1.57 6.09
CA LEU A 200 21.92 -2.82 6.64
C LEU A 200 21.87 -2.82 8.17
N THR A 201 22.26 -1.71 8.81
CA THR A 201 22.22 -1.58 10.28
C THR A 201 20.77 -1.70 10.78
N ALA A 202 19.82 -1.06 10.12
CA ALA A 202 18.41 -1.12 10.50
C ALA A 202 17.83 -2.54 10.33
N VAL A 203 18.06 -3.18 9.18
CA VAL A 203 17.49 -4.50 8.87
C VAL A 203 18.13 -5.62 9.70
N ALA A 204 19.44 -5.54 9.98
CA ALA A 204 20.15 -6.53 10.79
C ALA A 204 19.98 -6.30 12.31
N GLY A 205 19.51 -5.13 12.70
CA GLY A 205 19.32 -4.74 14.11
C GLY A 205 18.06 -5.36 14.75
N PRO A 206 17.89 -5.14 16.05
CA PRO A 206 16.66 -5.50 16.75
C PRO A 206 15.48 -4.64 16.29
N LEU A 207 14.25 -5.08 16.58
CA LEU A 207 13.02 -4.37 16.22
C LEU A 207 12.42 -3.54 17.37
N ASP A 208 13.17 -3.31 18.45
CA ASP A 208 12.64 -2.63 19.64
C ASP A 208 12.10 -1.23 19.32
N GLU A 209 12.85 -0.44 18.56
CA GLU A 209 12.43 0.90 18.12
C GLU A 209 11.20 0.83 17.18
N VAL A 210 11.11 -0.20 16.34
CA VAL A 210 9.93 -0.44 15.49
C VAL A 210 8.71 -0.76 16.35
N HIS A 211 8.88 -1.55 17.39
CA HIS A 211 7.80 -1.89 18.31
C HIS A 211 7.32 -0.66 19.11
N GLU A 212 8.23 0.21 19.58
CA GLU A 212 7.84 1.45 20.25
C GLU A 212 7.11 2.42 19.29
N MET A 213 7.61 2.60 18.07
CA MET A 213 6.94 3.40 17.04
C MET A 213 5.53 2.84 16.73
N ARG A 214 5.39 1.51 16.62
CA ARG A 214 4.11 0.86 16.39
C ARG A 214 3.10 1.13 17.51
N LYS A 215 3.53 1.16 18.79
CA LYS A 215 2.67 1.53 19.92
C LYS A 215 2.14 2.96 19.79
N ALA A 216 3.01 3.90 19.40
CA ALA A 216 2.58 5.28 19.16
C ALA A 216 1.58 5.37 17.99
N PHE A 217 1.84 4.65 16.90
CA PHE A 217 0.88 4.58 15.77
C PHE A 217 -0.45 3.93 16.19
N ASP A 218 -0.46 2.90 17.01
CA ASP A 218 -1.70 2.29 17.49
C ASP A 218 -2.55 3.26 18.33
N ALA A 219 -1.92 4.06 19.20
CA ALA A 219 -2.61 5.09 19.97
C ALA A 219 -3.25 6.15 19.02
N ARG A 220 -2.49 6.63 18.02
CA ARG A 220 -2.97 7.60 17.03
C ARG A 220 -4.06 7.02 16.13
N ARG A 221 -3.94 5.76 15.72
CA ARG A 221 -4.94 5.01 14.96
C ARG A 221 -6.29 5.04 15.68
N ARG A 222 -6.31 4.69 16.96
CA ARG A 222 -7.53 4.68 17.77
C ARG A 222 -8.12 6.08 17.93
N ALA A 223 -7.26 7.07 18.13
CA ALA A 223 -7.69 8.47 18.29
C ALA A 223 -8.33 9.01 17.00
N ILE A 224 -7.68 8.82 15.84
CA ILE A 224 -8.21 9.34 14.57
C ILE A 224 -9.51 8.63 14.15
N VAL A 225 -9.60 7.30 14.33
CA VAL A 225 -10.82 6.54 14.02
C VAL A 225 -11.99 7.03 14.89
N THR A 226 -11.76 7.23 16.18
CA THR A 226 -12.78 7.77 17.09
C THR A 226 -13.21 9.16 16.63
N ALA A 227 -12.26 10.05 16.35
CA ALA A 227 -12.55 11.44 15.97
C ALA A 227 -13.29 11.52 14.62
N LEU A 228 -12.96 10.69 13.63
CA LEU A 228 -13.65 10.65 12.35
C LEU A 228 -15.07 10.12 12.48
N ASN A 229 -15.29 9.05 13.24
CA ASN A 229 -16.62 8.49 13.46
C ASN A 229 -17.52 9.37 14.36
N ASP A 230 -16.95 10.36 15.03
CA ASP A 230 -17.67 11.41 15.76
C ASP A 230 -18.24 12.53 14.85
N ILE A 231 -17.90 12.51 13.56
CA ILE A 231 -18.42 13.45 12.55
C ILE A 231 -19.63 12.80 11.89
N GLU A 232 -20.80 13.45 11.96
CA GLU A 232 -22.01 12.93 11.33
C GLU A 232 -21.83 12.77 9.80
N GLY A 233 -22.11 11.58 9.30
CA GLY A 233 -21.97 11.25 7.87
C GLY A 233 -20.58 10.77 7.45
N VAL A 234 -19.64 10.63 8.37
CA VAL A 234 -18.34 9.97 8.14
C VAL A 234 -18.39 8.56 8.70
N ASN A 235 -17.93 7.59 7.93
CA ASN A 235 -17.74 6.21 8.38
C ASN A 235 -16.28 5.77 8.13
N CYS A 236 -15.55 5.56 9.22
CA CYS A 236 -14.14 5.17 9.16
C CYS A 236 -13.94 3.78 9.77
N PRO A 237 -13.75 2.73 8.94
CA PRO A 237 -13.35 1.42 9.44
C PRO A 237 -12.03 1.50 10.20
N THR A 238 -11.89 0.69 11.25
CA THR A 238 -10.64 0.62 12.01
C THR A 238 -9.60 -0.17 11.21
N PRO A 239 -8.50 0.46 10.75
CA PRO A 239 -7.46 -0.25 10.02
C PRO A 239 -6.68 -1.18 10.96
N THR A 240 -6.19 -2.28 10.43
CA THR A 240 -5.41 -3.27 11.17
C THR A 240 -3.91 -3.24 10.84
N GLY A 241 -3.50 -2.32 9.94
CA GLY A 241 -2.10 -2.14 9.56
C GLY A 241 -1.77 -0.77 9.00
N ALA A 242 -0.53 -0.59 8.56
CA ALA A 242 0.05 0.63 8.03
C ALA A 242 -0.09 1.83 8.99
N PHE A 243 -0.25 3.06 8.48
CA PHE A 243 -0.50 4.28 9.26
C PHE A 243 -1.47 5.22 8.54
N TYR A 244 -2.50 4.62 7.92
CA TYR A 244 -3.56 5.33 7.21
C TYR A 244 -4.93 4.93 7.75
N VAL A 245 -5.87 5.86 7.67
CA VAL A 245 -7.30 5.59 7.73
C VAL A 245 -7.93 5.98 6.40
N PHE A 246 -8.97 5.25 6.01
CA PHE A 246 -9.68 5.45 4.76
C PHE A 246 -11.17 5.60 5.06
N ALA A 247 -11.59 6.87 5.20
CA ALA A 247 -12.90 7.24 5.67
C ALA A 247 -13.89 7.42 4.51
N ASP A 248 -15.04 6.78 4.58
CA ASP A 248 -16.18 7.02 3.70
C ASP A 248 -16.84 8.33 4.09
N ILE A 249 -16.98 9.24 3.12
CA ILE A 249 -17.60 10.54 3.24
C ILE A 249 -18.80 10.71 2.29
N THR A 250 -19.26 9.63 1.67
CA THR A 250 -20.33 9.68 0.65
C THR A 250 -21.59 10.39 1.16
N ALA A 251 -21.92 10.22 2.44
CA ALA A 251 -23.06 10.87 3.05
C ALA A 251 -22.91 12.40 3.22
N LEU A 252 -21.72 12.96 3.06
CA LEU A 252 -21.44 14.39 3.11
C LEU A 252 -21.41 15.04 1.73
N LEU A 253 -21.24 14.27 0.67
CA LEU A 253 -21.23 14.79 -0.70
C LEU A 253 -22.60 15.38 -1.08
N GLY A 254 -22.58 16.47 -1.85
CA GLY A 254 -23.77 17.21 -2.23
C GLY A 254 -24.41 18.06 -1.12
N LYS A 255 -23.85 18.07 0.10
CA LYS A 255 -24.33 18.89 1.22
C LYS A 255 -23.54 20.20 1.34
N PRO A 256 -24.19 21.31 1.74
CA PRO A 256 -23.47 22.54 2.08
C PRO A 256 -22.77 22.37 3.44
N LEU A 257 -21.44 22.53 3.44
CA LEU A 257 -20.58 22.39 4.60
C LEU A 257 -19.69 23.63 4.79
N GLY A 258 -19.18 23.78 5.99
CA GLY A 258 -18.28 24.86 6.36
C GLY A 258 -18.94 26.23 6.43
N PRO A 259 -18.18 27.26 6.82
CA PRO A 259 -18.70 28.60 7.03
C PRO A 259 -19.18 29.28 5.75
N LYS A 260 -18.78 28.79 4.58
CA LYS A 260 -19.19 29.30 3.27
C LYS A 260 -20.36 28.53 2.65
N GLY A 261 -20.78 27.42 3.26
CA GLY A 261 -21.80 26.54 2.71
C GLY A 261 -21.33 25.85 1.42
N THR A 262 -20.06 25.47 1.35
CA THR A 262 -19.46 24.86 0.16
C THR A 262 -20.07 23.48 -0.10
N VAL A 263 -20.50 23.23 -1.33
CA VAL A 263 -21.04 21.96 -1.80
C VAL A 263 -19.96 21.25 -2.62
N SER A 264 -19.66 20.01 -2.26
CA SER A 264 -18.68 19.17 -2.97
C SER A 264 -19.38 17.93 -3.51
N ASP A 265 -19.31 17.71 -4.80
CA ASP A 265 -19.95 16.54 -5.46
C ASP A 265 -19.02 15.33 -5.53
N THR A 266 -17.70 15.55 -5.40
CA THR A 266 -16.66 14.51 -5.45
C THR A 266 -15.76 14.55 -4.21
N SER A 267 -15.06 13.43 -3.91
CA SER A 267 -14.06 13.44 -2.85
C SER A 267 -12.91 14.39 -3.14
N ALA A 268 -12.61 14.64 -4.42
CA ALA A 268 -11.58 15.58 -4.84
C ALA A 268 -11.97 17.02 -4.50
N ASP A 269 -13.20 17.44 -4.81
CA ASP A 269 -13.72 18.76 -4.44
C ASP A 269 -13.79 18.92 -2.93
N PHE A 270 -14.23 17.85 -2.23
CA PHE A 270 -14.30 17.83 -0.77
C PHE A 270 -12.92 18.01 -0.13
N ALA A 271 -11.91 17.28 -0.60
CA ALA A 271 -10.54 17.39 -0.10
C ALA A 271 -9.96 18.79 -0.34
N ALA A 272 -10.26 19.41 -1.48
CA ALA A 272 -9.85 20.78 -1.79
C ALA A 272 -10.53 21.79 -0.85
N ALA A 273 -11.84 21.68 -0.66
CA ALA A 273 -12.58 22.55 0.27
C ALA A 273 -12.10 22.39 1.73
N LEU A 274 -11.88 21.16 2.18
CA LEU A 274 -11.37 20.86 3.51
C LEU A 274 -9.96 21.48 3.72
N LEU A 275 -9.12 21.45 2.71
CA LEU A 275 -7.79 22.06 2.76
C LEU A 275 -7.90 23.60 2.81
N ASP A 276 -8.70 24.18 1.92
CA ASP A 276 -8.79 25.64 1.77
C ASP A 276 -9.50 26.32 2.95
N GLU A 277 -10.49 25.66 3.55
CA GLU A 277 -11.34 26.28 4.57
C GLU A 277 -11.02 25.83 6.00
N ALA A 278 -10.63 24.56 6.17
CA ALA A 278 -10.28 24.00 7.49
C ALA A 278 -8.76 23.80 7.68
N HIS A 279 -7.96 23.98 6.65
CA HIS A 279 -6.51 23.73 6.65
C HIS A 279 -6.16 22.29 7.08
N VAL A 280 -6.97 21.34 6.64
CA VAL A 280 -6.75 19.90 6.84
C VAL A 280 -6.51 19.23 5.50
N ALA A 281 -5.34 18.63 5.35
CA ALA A 281 -4.96 17.92 4.12
C ALA A 281 -5.39 16.46 4.18
N ALA A 282 -6.15 16.02 3.18
CA ALA A 282 -6.51 14.63 2.94
C ALA A 282 -6.27 14.28 1.46
N VAL A 283 -6.13 13.01 1.15
CA VAL A 283 -6.02 12.57 -0.25
C VAL A 283 -7.36 11.96 -0.67
N PRO A 284 -7.95 12.45 -1.78
CA PRO A 284 -9.25 11.98 -2.24
C PRO A 284 -9.20 10.54 -2.74
N GLY A 285 -10.30 9.82 -2.56
CA GLY A 285 -10.44 8.40 -2.88
C GLY A 285 -10.30 8.08 -4.37
N GLU A 286 -10.64 9.03 -5.25
CA GLU A 286 -10.43 8.91 -6.70
C GLU A 286 -8.98 8.56 -7.07
N ALA A 287 -8.02 9.09 -6.32
CA ALA A 287 -6.60 8.80 -6.53
C ALA A 287 -6.24 7.32 -6.24
N PHE A 288 -7.10 6.60 -5.57
CA PHE A 288 -6.92 5.20 -5.16
C PHE A 288 -7.92 4.24 -5.82
N GLY A 289 -8.68 4.70 -6.83
CA GLY A 289 -9.75 3.92 -7.45
C GLY A 289 -10.99 3.74 -6.57
N ALA A 290 -11.24 4.63 -5.62
CA ALA A 290 -12.33 4.54 -4.64
C ALA A 290 -13.00 5.90 -4.38
N PRO A 291 -13.80 6.43 -5.32
CA PRO A 291 -14.56 7.67 -5.12
C PRO A 291 -15.42 7.59 -3.85
N GLY A 292 -15.62 8.74 -3.18
CA GLY A 292 -16.43 8.83 -1.96
C GLY A 292 -15.63 8.60 -0.67
N TYR A 293 -14.31 8.35 -0.76
CA TYR A 293 -13.45 8.17 0.40
C TYR A 293 -12.39 9.27 0.53
N LEU A 294 -11.85 9.43 1.74
CA LEU A 294 -10.66 10.24 2.02
C LEU A 294 -9.62 9.42 2.77
N ARG A 295 -8.36 9.51 2.33
CA ARG A 295 -7.24 8.96 3.10
C ARG A 295 -6.62 10.03 3.99
N PHE A 296 -6.51 9.72 5.28
CA PHE A 296 -5.68 10.46 6.22
C PHE A 296 -4.48 9.61 6.65
N SER A 297 -3.36 10.28 6.93
CA SER A 297 -2.18 9.65 7.55
C SER A 297 -2.13 10.08 9.01
N TYR A 298 -1.90 9.13 9.91
CA TYR A 298 -1.63 9.43 11.32
C TYR A 298 -0.15 9.33 11.70
N ALA A 299 0.74 9.39 10.69
CA ALA A 299 2.19 9.51 10.89
C ALA A 299 2.60 10.98 11.07
N LEU A 300 2.09 11.62 12.12
CA LEU A 300 2.34 13.02 12.49
C LEU A 300 2.32 13.15 14.02
N ALA A 301 2.59 14.35 14.56
CA ALA A 301 2.53 14.59 16.00
C ALA A 301 1.11 14.46 16.56
N ASP A 302 0.97 14.05 17.81
CA ASP A 302 -0.34 13.84 18.46
C ASP A 302 -1.17 15.13 18.51
N GLU A 303 -0.51 16.27 18.74
CA GLU A 303 -1.12 17.59 18.80
C GLU A 303 -1.67 18.02 17.43
N ASP A 304 -0.91 17.78 16.36
CA ASP A 304 -1.34 18.08 14.99
C ASP A 304 -2.52 17.19 14.57
N LEU A 305 -2.50 15.91 14.98
CA LEU A 305 -3.60 14.98 14.73
C LEU A 305 -4.89 15.47 15.40
N ALA A 306 -4.82 15.80 16.70
CA ALA A 306 -5.96 16.26 17.47
C ALA A 306 -6.53 17.56 16.89
N GLU A 307 -5.66 18.52 16.55
CA GLU A 307 -6.08 19.80 15.98
C GLU A 307 -6.69 19.63 14.59
N GLY A 308 -6.09 18.79 13.74
CA GLY A 308 -6.64 18.50 12.40
C GLY A 308 -8.06 17.91 12.49
N MET A 309 -8.27 16.94 13.38
CA MET A 309 -9.58 16.32 13.55
C MET A 309 -10.61 17.30 14.16
N ARG A 310 -10.20 18.16 15.09
CA ARG A 310 -11.05 19.23 15.62
C ARG A 310 -11.53 20.18 14.51
N ARG A 311 -10.62 20.63 13.65
CA ARG A 311 -10.93 21.51 12.51
C ARG A 311 -11.86 20.86 11.52
N PHE A 312 -11.62 19.59 11.17
CA PHE A 312 -12.51 18.87 10.27
C PHE A 312 -13.93 18.76 10.86
N LYS A 313 -14.03 18.37 12.13
CA LYS A 313 -15.35 18.27 12.81
C LYS A 313 -16.08 19.61 12.85
N GLU A 314 -15.39 20.71 13.16
CA GLU A 314 -15.99 22.06 13.17
C GLU A 314 -16.42 22.51 11.77
N TRP A 315 -15.67 22.14 10.74
CA TRP A 315 -16.01 22.48 9.36
C TRP A 315 -17.17 21.64 8.81
N ALA A 316 -17.30 20.39 9.22
CA ALA A 316 -18.33 19.47 8.75
C ALA A 316 -19.71 19.68 9.42
N ASN A 317 -19.75 20.33 10.61
CA ASN A 317 -20.96 20.64 11.37
C ASN A 317 -21.45 22.09 11.11
#